data_2d4160def06d86632071955939f0fd13
#
_entry.id   2d4160def06d86632071955939f0fd13
#
_cell.length_a   1.000
_cell.length_b   1.000
_cell.length_c   1.000
_cell.angle_alpha   90.00
_cell.angle_beta   90.00
_cell.angle_gamma   90.00
#
_symmetry.space_group_name_H-M   'P 1'
#
loop_
_entity.id
_entity.type
_entity.pdbx_description
1 polymer ?
#
loop_
_entity_poly.entity_id
_entity_poly.type
_entity_poly.pdbx_seq_one_letter_code
_entity_poly.pdbx_strand_id
1 'polypeptide(L)'
;SRWMYYHLLDGDWASNALSWQWVAGSNASKKYYANQANINKFFKTDQRNTFLDCDYDVLVNRPCPNALVPTTLPLFKTELPEPQTIVITPSEPILVYNYYNLDPNWRHEGDYNRILLLEPKIFEQYPIAPKNIEFMQALGINIKNLQVYVGSFEALSKSYPNQEIIYKEHPLNVHYVGTE
;
A
#
# COMPACT_ATOMS: atom_id res chain seq x y z
N SER A 1 -2.53 -9.29 6.36
CA SER A 1 -3.59 -8.48 6.98
C SER A 1 -3.16 -7.06 7.29
N ARG A 2 -1.97 -6.86 7.86
CA ARG A 2 -1.43 -5.52 8.20
C ARG A 2 -1.26 -4.61 6.96
N TRP A 3 -0.78 -5.17 5.86
CA TRP A 3 -0.67 -4.46 4.58
C TRP A 3 -2.03 -4.01 4.05
N MET A 4 -3.01 -4.87 4.05
CA MET A 4 -4.39 -4.54 3.63
C MET A 4 -5.01 -3.49 4.56
N TYR A 5 -4.74 -3.56 5.85
CA TYR A 5 -5.19 -2.59 6.83
C TYR A 5 -4.73 -1.17 6.47
N TYR A 6 -3.46 -0.98 6.13
CA TYR A 6 -2.92 0.32 5.77
C TYR A 6 -3.39 0.85 4.40
N HIS A 7 -3.91 -0.02 3.55
CA HIS A 7 -4.38 0.36 2.21
C HIS A 7 -5.90 0.53 2.12
N LEU A 8 -6.64 0.13 3.13
CA LEU A 8 -8.06 0.37 3.27
C LEU A 8 -8.28 1.71 4.00
N LEU A 9 -8.06 2.79 3.30
CA LEU A 9 -8.04 4.16 3.86
C LEU A 9 -9.43 4.80 3.96
N ASP A 10 -10.45 4.09 4.32
CA ASP A 10 -11.76 4.69 4.57
C ASP A 10 -11.94 5.22 6.00
N GLY A 11 -10.90 5.14 6.83
CA GLY A 11 -10.85 5.72 8.16
C GLY A 11 -11.60 4.95 9.24
N ASP A 12 -12.25 3.84 8.92
CA ASP A 12 -12.93 2.99 9.91
C ASP A 12 -12.08 1.78 10.28
N TRP A 13 -11.23 1.94 11.25
CA TRP A 13 -10.33 0.91 11.76
C TRP A 13 -11.08 -0.32 12.26
N ALA A 14 -12.17 -0.12 13.00
CA ALA A 14 -12.93 -1.23 13.57
C ALA A 14 -13.66 -2.02 12.49
N SER A 15 -14.27 -1.34 11.53
CA SER A 15 -14.95 -1.97 10.40
C SER A 15 -13.98 -2.76 9.52
N ASN A 16 -12.82 -2.20 9.22
CA ASN A 16 -11.79 -2.87 8.42
C ASN A 16 -11.22 -4.10 9.14
N ALA A 17 -10.96 -4.01 10.43
CA ALA A 17 -10.49 -5.14 11.23
C ALA A 17 -11.56 -6.25 11.32
N LEU A 18 -12.82 -5.91 11.52
CA LEU A 18 -13.95 -6.84 11.55
C LEU A 18 -14.18 -7.49 10.18
N SER A 19 -14.08 -6.73 9.09
CA SER A 19 -14.22 -7.27 7.73
C SER A 19 -13.16 -8.32 7.44
N TRP A 20 -11.91 -8.10 7.89
CA TRP A 20 -10.83 -9.08 7.75
C TRP A 20 -11.07 -10.34 8.58
N GLN A 21 -11.49 -10.19 9.81
CA GLN A 21 -11.85 -11.32 10.67
C GLN A 21 -13.00 -12.13 10.06
N TRP A 22 -13.91 -11.45 9.41
CA TRP A 22 -15.02 -12.04 8.70
C TRP A 22 -14.58 -12.86 7.49
N VAL A 23 -13.73 -12.29 6.63
CA VAL A 23 -13.16 -12.98 5.46
C VAL A 23 -12.29 -14.16 5.88
N ALA A 24 -11.48 -13.99 6.93
CA ALA A 24 -10.65 -15.05 7.48
C ALA A 24 -11.46 -16.09 8.29
N GLY A 25 -12.72 -15.81 8.59
CA GLY A 25 -13.58 -16.70 9.36
C GLY A 25 -13.17 -16.87 10.83
N SER A 26 -12.28 -16.01 11.36
CA SER A 26 -11.68 -16.21 12.69
C SER A 26 -12.64 -15.90 13.84
N ASN A 27 -13.58 -14.98 13.69
CA ASN A 27 -14.52 -14.57 14.74
C ASN A 27 -15.99 -14.50 14.26
N ALA A 28 -16.29 -14.94 13.07
CA ALA A 28 -17.63 -14.91 12.52
C ALA A 28 -18.39 -16.19 12.85
N SER A 29 -19.67 -16.06 13.20
CA SER A 29 -20.60 -17.18 13.30
C SER A 29 -20.86 -17.84 11.94
N LYS A 30 -20.72 -17.07 10.86
CA LYS A 30 -20.77 -17.57 9.48
C LYS A 30 -19.39 -17.41 8.85
N LYS A 31 -18.82 -18.50 8.37
CA LYS A 31 -17.56 -18.51 7.65
C LYS A 31 -17.86 -18.38 6.16
N TYR A 32 -17.29 -17.35 5.54
CA TYR A 32 -17.44 -17.11 4.10
C TYR A 32 -16.24 -17.68 3.36
N TYR A 33 -16.39 -18.91 2.92
CA TYR A 33 -15.43 -19.55 2.02
C TYR A 33 -16.02 -19.59 0.62
N ALA A 34 -15.17 -19.51 -0.39
CA ALA A 34 -15.56 -19.89 -1.73
C ALA A 34 -15.55 -21.42 -1.79
N ASN A 35 -16.69 -22.06 -2.00
CA ASN A 35 -16.72 -23.47 -2.37
C ASN A 35 -16.40 -23.66 -3.86
N GLN A 36 -16.18 -24.89 -4.30
CA GLN A 36 -15.79 -25.15 -5.69
C GLN A 36 -16.82 -24.68 -6.72
N ALA A 37 -18.11 -24.81 -6.40
CA ALA A 37 -19.17 -24.33 -7.29
C ALA A 37 -19.12 -22.80 -7.47
N ASN A 38 -18.83 -22.06 -6.40
CA ASN A 38 -18.67 -20.62 -6.44
C ASN A 38 -17.42 -20.22 -7.24
N ILE A 39 -16.27 -20.89 -7.00
CA ILE A 39 -15.03 -20.67 -7.75
C ILE A 39 -15.28 -20.93 -9.24
N ASN A 40 -15.88 -22.05 -9.61
CA ASN A 40 -16.16 -22.39 -11.00
C ASN A 40 -17.04 -21.33 -11.68
N LYS A 41 -18.05 -20.83 -10.99
CA LYS A 41 -18.94 -19.79 -11.50
C LYS A 41 -18.21 -18.49 -11.84
N PHE A 42 -17.35 -18.00 -10.95
CA PHE A 42 -16.71 -16.70 -11.12
C PHE A 42 -15.42 -16.74 -11.93
N PHE A 43 -14.66 -17.83 -11.83
CA PHE A 43 -13.42 -18.02 -12.59
C PHE A 43 -13.62 -18.76 -13.91
N LYS A 44 -14.87 -19.16 -14.24
CA LYS A 44 -15.23 -19.90 -15.44
C LYS A 44 -14.39 -21.18 -15.60
N THR A 45 -14.21 -21.90 -14.50
CA THR A 45 -13.55 -23.20 -14.45
C THR A 45 -14.56 -24.31 -14.25
N ASP A 46 -14.14 -25.55 -14.47
CA ASP A 46 -14.95 -26.78 -14.31
C ASP A 46 -14.28 -27.77 -13.36
N GLN A 47 -13.40 -27.32 -12.51
CA GLN A 47 -12.71 -28.17 -11.53
C GLN A 47 -13.68 -28.96 -10.67
N ARG A 48 -13.33 -30.21 -10.40
CA ARG A 48 -14.14 -31.17 -9.62
C ARG A 48 -13.26 -31.90 -8.63
N ASN A 49 -13.90 -32.50 -7.63
CA ASN A 49 -13.25 -33.36 -6.64
C ASN A 49 -12.11 -32.66 -5.86
N THR A 50 -12.19 -31.35 -5.72
CA THR A 50 -11.27 -30.61 -4.87
C THR A 50 -11.72 -30.67 -3.41
N PHE A 51 -10.85 -30.24 -2.51
CA PHE A 51 -11.21 -30.07 -1.10
C PHE A 51 -12.44 -29.15 -0.89
N LEU A 52 -12.64 -28.17 -1.77
CA LEU A 52 -13.72 -27.20 -1.73
C LEU A 52 -15.01 -27.68 -2.43
N ASP A 53 -15.00 -28.89 -3.02
CA ASP A 53 -16.15 -29.43 -3.76
C ASP A 53 -17.18 -30.06 -2.80
N CYS A 54 -17.81 -29.20 -2.01
CA CYS A 54 -18.88 -29.55 -1.08
C CYS A 54 -19.72 -28.31 -0.73
N ASP A 55 -20.85 -28.55 -0.11
CA ASP A 55 -21.71 -27.47 0.39
C ASP A 55 -21.06 -26.71 1.55
N TYR A 56 -21.50 -25.46 1.76
CA TYR A 56 -20.94 -24.59 2.77
C TYR A 56 -21.07 -25.15 4.19
N ASP A 57 -22.17 -25.81 4.51
CA ASP A 57 -22.42 -26.42 5.83
C ASP A 57 -21.40 -27.54 6.13
N VAL A 58 -21.01 -28.29 5.10
CA VAL A 58 -19.97 -29.32 5.20
C VAL A 58 -18.58 -28.68 5.30
N LEU A 59 -18.32 -27.65 4.49
CA LEU A 59 -17.03 -26.99 4.44
C LEU A 59 -16.61 -26.36 5.76
N VAL A 60 -17.58 -25.79 6.49
CA VAL A 60 -17.34 -25.17 7.81
C VAL A 60 -16.74 -26.15 8.83
N ASN A 61 -17.17 -27.40 8.77
CA ASN A 61 -16.76 -28.46 9.70
C ASN A 61 -15.64 -29.35 9.16
N ARG A 62 -15.23 -29.13 7.91
CA ARG A 62 -14.22 -29.96 7.27
C ARG A 62 -12.83 -29.63 7.80
N PRO A 63 -12.04 -30.61 8.26
CA PRO A 63 -10.66 -30.34 8.66
C PRO A 63 -9.83 -29.92 7.46
N CYS A 64 -8.84 -29.04 7.72
CA CYS A 64 -7.90 -28.62 6.66
C CYS A 64 -7.11 -29.86 6.18
N PRO A 65 -7.05 -30.13 4.87
CA PRO A 65 -6.31 -31.28 4.35
C PRO A 65 -4.82 -31.15 4.63
N ASN A 66 -4.21 -32.24 5.10
CA ASN A 66 -2.75 -32.33 5.26
C ASN A 66 -1.97 -32.17 3.96
N ALA A 67 -2.66 -32.30 2.82
CA ALA A 67 -2.07 -32.14 1.49
C ALA A 67 -1.94 -30.69 1.01
N LEU A 68 -2.41 -29.70 1.78
CA LEU A 68 -2.16 -28.30 1.46
C LEU A 68 -0.71 -27.95 1.78
N VAL A 69 0.13 -28.04 0.76
CA VAL A 69 1.54 -27.63 0.87
C VAL A 69 1.62 -26.12 0.88
N PRO A 70 2.33 -25.49 1.86
CA PRO A 70 2.58 -24.07 1.80
C PRO A 70 3.26 -23.70 0.48
N THR A 71 2.67 -22.77 -0.25
CA THR A 71 3.27 -22.23 -1.46
C THR A 71 4.19 -21.08 -1.09
N THR A 72 5.40 -21.08 -1.62
CA THR A 72 6.27 -19.91 -1.54
C THR A 72 5.61 -18.79 -2.36
N LEU A 73 5.33 -17.68 -1.71
CA LEU A 73 4.81 -16.51 -2.42
C LEU A 73 5.86 -16.04 -3.44
N PRO A 74 5.44 -15.69 -4.65
CA PRO A 74 6.37 -15.10 -5.61
C PRO A 74 6.95 -13.82 -5.01
N LEU A 75 8.26 -13.63 -5.16
CA LEU A 75 8.92 -12.39 -4.77
C LEU A 75 8.48 -11.30 -5.74
N PHE A 76 7.59 -10.45 -5.28
CA PHE A 76 7.26 -9.23 -6.01
C PHE A 76 8.35 -8.20 -5.76
N LYS A 77 8.78 -7.52 -6.80
CA LYS A 77 9.72 -6.41 -6.73
C LYS A 77 9.05 -5.18 -7.34
N THR A 78 9.11 -4.08 -6.61
CA THR A 78 8.70 -2.79 -7.17
C THR A 78 9.86 -2.21 -7.96
N GLU A 79 9.60 -1.85 -9.20
CA GLU A 79 10.53 -1.10 -10.03
C GLU A 79 10.30 0.40 -9.77
N LEU A 80 11.24 1.02 -9.11
CA LEU A 80 11.23 2.46 -8.86
C LEU A 80 11.87 3.20 -10.04
N PRO A 81 11.48 4.46 -10.28
CA PRO A 81 12.16 5.28 -11.28
C PRO A 81 13.62 5.50 -10.90
N GLU A 82 14.44 5.77 -11.90
CA GLU A 82 15.85 6.11 -11.66
C GLU A 82 15.95 7.36 -10.77
N PRO A 83 16.90 7.38 -9.81
CA PRO A 83 17.12 8.53 -8.96
C PRO A 83 17.45 9.78 -9.78
N GLN A 84 16.74 10.86 -9.52
CA GLN A 84 16.96 12.14 -10.17
C GLN A 84 17.52 13.16 -9.18
N THR A 85 18.32 14.08 -9.68
CA THR A 85 18.76 15.23 -8.89
C THR A 85 17.58 16.18 -8.72
N ILE A 86 17.22 16.46 -7.47
CA ILE A 86 16.20 17.47 -7.15
C ILE A 86 16.83 18.84 -7.00
N VAL A 87 16.08 19.87 -7.37
CA VAL A 87 16.46 21.27 -7.22
C VAL A 87 15.67 21.86 -6.08
N ILE A 88 16.37 22.36 -5.06
CA ILE A 88 15.77 22.94 -3.85
C ILE A 88 16.05 24.44 -3.81
N THR A 89 15.01 25.23 -3.65
CA THR A 89 15.11 26.67 -3.36
C THR A 89 15.38 26.85 -1.86
N PRO A 90 16.52 27.43 -1.46
CA PRO A 90 16.94 27.44 -0.05
C PRO A 90 16.02 28.18 0.91
N SER A 91 15.19 29.10 0.42
CA SER A 91 14.25 29.91 1.24
C SER A 91 12.88 29.27 1.41
N GLU A 92 12.63 28.14 0.74
CA GLU A 92 11.30 27.50 0.69
C GLU A 92 11.32 26.19 1.47
N PRO A 93 10.34 25.93 2.34
CA PRO A 93 10.21 24.65 3.03
C PRO A 93 10.03 23.48 2.02
N ILE A 94 10.40 22.29 2.45
CA ILE A 94 10.18 21.05 1.69
C ILE A 94 8.84 20.44 2.09
N LEU A 95 7.91 20.27 1.13
CA LEU A 95 6.71 19.47 1.30
C LEU A 95 6.97 18.05 0.81
N VAL A 96 6.89 17.07 1.71
CA VAL A 96 7.07 15.66 1.36
C VAL A 96 5.72 15.01 1.07
N TYR A 97 5.56 14.64 -0.19
CA TYR A 97 4.47 13.80 -0.67
C TYR A 97 4.91 12.33 -0.68
N ASN A 98 3.95 11.45 -0.46
CA ASN A 98 4.16 10.01 -0.54
C ASN A 98 3.12 9.40 -1.49
N TYR A 99 3.32 8.15 -1.92
CA TYR A 99 2.39 7.48 -2.82
C TYR A 99 0.97 7.34 -2.26
N TYR A 100 0.78 7.46 -0.95
CA TYR A 100 -0.51 7.47 -0.26
C TYR A 100 -1.04 8.87 0.04
N ASN A 101 -0.33 9.92 -0.35
CA ASN A 101 -0.68 11.32 -0.11
C ASN A 101 -0.27 12.18 -1.31
N LEU A 102 -1.06 12.15 -2.38
CA LEU A 102 -0.87 12.92 -3.60
C LEU A 102 -2.04 13.89 -3.81
N ASP A 103 -2.29 14.71 -2.78
CA ASP A 103 -3.35 15.72 -2.80
C ASP A 103 -2.84 17.02 -3.42
N PRO A 104 -3.33 17.42 -4.63
CA PRO A 104 -2.88 18.64 -5.29
C PRO A 104 -3.30 19.92 -4.56
N ASN A 105 -4.30 19.83 -3.67
CA ASN A 105 -4.79 20.98 -2.90
C ASN A 105 -4.02 21.18 -1.59
N TRP A 106 -3.17 20.21 -1.18
CA TRP A 106 -2.41 20.35 0.05
C TRP A 106 -1.37 21.45 -0.08
N ARG A 107 -1.55 22.53 0.68
CA ARG A 107 -0.70 23.72 0.68
C ARG A 107 -0.40 24.20 -0.76
N HIS A 108 -1.42 24.21 -1.62
CA HIS A 108 -1.25 24.57 -3.03
C HIS A 108 -0.89 26.06 -3.20
N GLU A 109 -1.33 26.90 -2.28
CA GLU A 109 -0.98 28.32 -2.22
C GLU A 109 0.33 28.47 -1.45
N GLY A 110 1.31 29.04 -2.07
CA GLY A 110 2.63 29.28 -1.46
C GLY A 110 3.76 28.59 -2.21
N ASP A 111 4.94 29.03 -1.87
CA ASP A 111 6.17 28.59 -2.49
C ASP A 111 6.81 27.50 -1.61
N TYR A 112 6.89 26.32 -2.19
CA TYR A 112 7.38 25.11 -1.53
C TYR A 112 8.19 24.28 -2.50
N ASN A 113 9.24 23.64 -2.01
CA ASN A 113 9.91 22.56 -2.70
C ASN A 113 9.07 21.28 -2.55
N ARG A 114 8.31 20.89 -3.56
CA ARG A 114 7.40 19.74 -3.50
C ARG A 114 8.13 18.49 -3.97
N ILE A 115 8.26 17.53 -3.08
CA ILE A 115 9.03 16.29 -3.29
C ILE A 115 8.14 15.07 -3.09
N LEU A 116 7.98 14.25 -4.12
CA LEU A 116 7.45 12.90 -3.99
C LEU A 116 8.59 11.99 -3.55
N LEU A 117 8.55 11.57 -2.30
CA LEU A 117 9.55 10.68 -1.71
C LEU A 117 9.16 9.22 -1.92
N LEU A 118 10.02 8.48 -2.61
CA LEU A 118 9.90 7.04 -2.82
C LEU A 118 11.04 6.33 -2.08
N GLU A 119 10.70 5.72 -0.95
CA GLU A 119 11.68 5.04 -0.10
C GLU A 119 11.82 3.57 -0.52
N PRO A 120 12.97 3.13 -1.06
CA PRO A 120 13.18 1.76 -1.53
C PRO A 120 12.83 0.69 -0.48
N LYS A 121 13.20 0.91 0.77
CA LYS A 121 12.91 -0.02 1.88
C LYS A 121 11.41 -0.26 2.10
N ILE A 122 10.59 0.77 1.89
CA ILE A 122 9.13 0.63 1.99
C ILE A 122 8.62 -0.30 0.88
N PHE A 123 9.10 -0.11 -0.35
CA PHE A 123 8.69 -0.92 -1.50
C PHE A 123 9.30 -2.32 -1.50
N GLU A 124 10.42 -2.54 -0.83
CA GLU A 124 10.96 -3.88 -0.55
C GLU A 124 10.05 -4.64 0.44
N GLN A 125 9.59 -3.96 1.48
CA GLN A 125 8.70 -4.54 2.48
C GLN A 125 7.25 -4.69 1.99
N TYR A 126 6.79 -3.76 1.17
CA TYR A 126 5.42 -3.68 0.64
C TYR A 126 5.46 -3.44 -0.87
N PRO A 127 5.82 -4.46 -1.64
CA PRO A 127 5.97 -4.30 -3.08
C PRO A 127 4.63 -4.03 -3.75
N ILE A 128 4.65 -3.14 -4.74
CA ILE A 128 3.51 -2.79 -5.58
C ILE A 128 3.85 -3.02 -7.06
N ALA A 129 2.82 -3.21 -7.87
CA ALA A 129 2.99 -3.43 -9.30
C ALA A 129 3.52 -2.17 -10.01
N PRO A 130 4.31 -2.30 -11.09
CA PRO A 130 4.81 -1.16 -11.89
C PRO A 130 3.70 -0.20 -12.31
N LYS A 131 2.56 -0.71 -12.72
CA LYS A 131 1.36 0.07 -13.07
C LYS A 131 0.91 1.05 -11.97
N ASN A 132 1.12 0.70 -10.70
CA ASN A 132 0.77 1.59 -9.58
C ASN A 132 1.78 2.73 -9.46
N ILE A 133 3.05 2.49 -9.78
CA ILE A 133 4.09 3.53 -9.84
C ILE A 133 3.78 4.51 -10.98
N GLU A 134 3.45 4.00 -12.16
CA GLU A 134 3.03 4.81 -13.31
C GLU A 134 1.81 5.67 -12.99
N PHE A 135 0.79 5.08 -12.36
CA PHE A 135 -0.41 5.78 -11.95
C PHE A 135 -0.11 6.88 -10.94
N MET A 136 0.70 6.59 -9.94
CA MET A 136 1.14 7.58 -8.94
C MET A 136 1.89 8.74 -9.57
N GLN A 137 2.81 8.48 -10.51
CA GLN A 137 3.53 9.53 -11.24
C GLN A 137 2.55 10.39 -12.08
N ALA A 138 1.57 9.76 -12.74
CA ALA A 138 0.53 10.46 -13.48
C ALA A 138 -0.33 11.35 -12.58
N LEU A 139 -0.68 10.91 -11.37
CA LEU A 139 -1.35 11.75 -10.37
C LEU A 139 -0.47 12.91 -9.91
N GLY A 140 0.83 12.68 -9.77
CA GLY A 140 1.79 13.69 -9.36
C GLY A 140 1.88 14.88 -10.31
N ILE A 141 1.55 14.72 -11.59
CA ILE A 141 1.50 15.81 -12.59
C ILE A 141 0.53 16.92 -12.17
N ASN A 142 -0.50 16.61 -11.39
CA ASN A 142 -1.47 17.59 -10.90
C ASN A 142 -0.90 18.47 -9.76
N ILE A 143 0.27 18.13 -9.23
CA ILE A 143 0.92 18.86 -8.15
C ILE A 143 1.98 19.78 -8.76
N LYS A 144 1.82 21.09 -8.54
CA LYS A 144 2.71 22.13 -9.11
C LYS A 144 4.18 21.86 -8.74
N ASN A 145 5.06 21.76 -9.73
CA ASN A 145 6.50 21.61 -9.54
C ASN A 145 6.92 20.42 -8.67
N LEU A 146 6.14 19.33 -8.65
CA LEU A 146 6.51 18.13 -7.93
C LEU A 146 7.75 17.48 -8.56
N GLN A 147 8.75 17.21 -7.74
CA GLN A 147 9.94 16.49 -8.12
C GLN A 147 9.95 15.11 -7.44
N VAL A 148 10.46 14.09 -8.12
CA VAL A 148 10.54 12.73 -7.57
C VAL A 148 11.93 12.52 -6.97
N TYR A 149 11.97 12.11 -5.71
CA TYR A 149 13.19 11.71 -5.02
C TYR A 149 13.11 10.23 -4.61
N VAL A 150 14.05 9.44 -5.10
CA VAL A 150 14.18 8.02 -4.74
C VAL A 150 15.31 7.88 -3.72
N GLY A 151 14.97 7.58 -2.49
CA GLY A 151 15.93 7.48 -1.40
C GLY A 151 15.23 7.44 -0.04
N SER A 152 15.98 7.39 1.06
CA SER A 152 15.38 7.44 2.39
C SER A 152 15.06 8.86 2.82
N PHE A 153 14.06 9.00 3.71
CA PHE A 153 13.79 10.28 4.36
C PHE A 153 15.01 10.84 5.09
N GLU A 154 15.77 9.97 5.75
CA GLU A 154 17.00 10.36 6.44
C GLU A 154 18.05 10.96 5.48
N ALA A 155 18.20 10.38 4.30
CA ALA A 155 19.12 10.90 3.29
C ALA A 155 18.67 12.27 2.76
N LEU A 156 17.36 12.43 2.51
CA LEU A 156 16.76 13.71 2.12
C LEU A 156 17.01 14.79 3.20
N SER A 157 16.68 14.49 4.45
CA SER A 157 16.85 15.41 5.58
C SER A 157 18.31 15.79 5.80
N LYS A 158 19.25 14.86 5.70
CA LYS A 158 20.68 15.14 5.83
C LYS A 158 21.23 15.98 4.68
N SER A 159 20.68 15.85 3.49
CA SER A 159 21.10 16.65 2.34
C SER A 159 20.66 18.12 2.45
N TYR A 160 19.59 18.37 3.22
CA TYR A 160 19.01 19.71 3.38
C TYR A 160 18.78 20.04 4.86
N PRO A 161 19.82 20.09 5.70
CA PRO A 161 19.69 20.17 7.16
C PRO A 161 19.10 21.48 7.68
N ASN A 162 19.10 22.53 6.86
CA ASN A 162 18.58 23.86 7.22
C ASN A 162 17.16 24.09 6.66
N GLN A 163 16.56 23.10 6.00
CA GLN A 163 15.22 23.23 5.45
C GLN A 163 14.19 22.70 6.44
N GLU A 164 13.11 23.45 6.62
CA GLU A 164 11.92 22.89 7.27
C GLU A 164 11.33 21.81 6.36
N ILE A 165 11.08 20.62 6.93
CA ILE A 165 10.43 19.52 6.22
C ILE A 165 9.03 19.35 6.80
N ILE A 166 8.04 19.39 5.92
CA ILE A 166 6.63 19.29 6.25
C ILE A 166 6.07 18.06 5.54
N TYR A 167 5.32 17.24 6.28
CA TYR A 167 4.71 16.01 5.75
C TYR A 167 3.34 15.78 6.40
N LYS A 168 2.54 14.87 5.84
CA LYS A 168 1.31 14.38 6.49
C LYS A 168 1.61 13.10 7.26
N GLU A 169 1.16 13.03 8.51
CA GLU A 169 1.28 11.83 9.34
C GLU A 169 0.65 10.61 8.67
N HIS A 170 1.37 9.47 8.75
CA HIS A 170 0.88 8.20 8.26
C HIS A 170 1.60 7.04 8.98
N PRO A 171 0.96 5.88 9.20
CA PRO A 171 1.61 4.73 9.84
C PRO A 171 2.89 4.22 9.17
N LEU A 172 3.13 4.53 7.91
CA LEU A 172 4.34 4.15 7.20
C LEU A 172 5.48 5.16 7.32
N ASN A 173 5.23 6.36 7.87
CA ASN A 173 6.24 7.40 7.99
C ASN A 173 6.52 7.85 9.44
N VAL A 174 6.27 6.98 10.41
CA VAL A 174 6.56 7.23 11.84
C VAL A 174 8.03 7.56 12.13
N HIS A 175 8.91 7.31 11.18
CA HIS A 175 10.34 7.62 11.25
C HIS A 175 10.69 9.01 10.72
N TYR A 176 9.73 9.75 10.19
CA TYR A 176 9.98 11.12 9.73
C TYR A 176 10.14 12.06 10.92
N VAL A 177 10.98 13.06 10.73
CA VAL A 177 11.23 14.14 11.71
C VAL A 177 11.00 15.47 10.99
N GLY A 178 10.11 16.31 11.53
CA GLY A 178 9.74 17.57 10.92
C GLY A 178 8.39 18.08 11.43
N THR A 179 7.75 18.93 10.63
CA THR A 179 6.44 19.52 10.93
C THR A 179 5.35 18.66 10.25
N GLU A 180 4.30 18.33 11.00
CA GLU A 180 3.12 17.62 10.53
C GLU A 180 2.05 18.58 9.97
#